data_fe9c9aece41e0bf58205ec57a175d4a8
#
_entry.id   fe9c9aece41e0bf58205ec57a175d4a8
#
_cell.length_a   1.000
_cell.length_b   1.000
_cell.length_c   1.000
_cell.angle_alpha   90.00
_cell.angle_beta   90.00
_cell.angle_gamma   90.00
#
_symmetry.space_group_name_H-M   'P 1'
#
loop_
_entity.id
_entity.type
_entity.pdbx_description
1 polymer ?
#
loop_
_entity_poly.entity_id
_entity_poly.type
_entity_poly.pdbx_seq_one_letter_code
_entity_poly.pdbx_strand_id
1 'polypeptide(L)'
;MGREVALLVVAAVAGVAPVARAQATGMPSFNAPYRAFQRSELGAVFSFPDGGGTGFEGAYRYASGTLDVGLRGGIFDPPGSGKAVLLAGLEARERVITHTIDFPLDGALVFGAGAGLVSGGSTLFVPVGLSLGRRVNPQGATISIVPYVQPTVGFVAGSGRTSALKFGFGVGADFRLSRVLDARVSGGLGDHPFTGVSIAAVWVH
;
A
#
# COMPACT_ATOMS: atom_id res chain seq x y z
N MET A 1 -10.47 27.94 6.90
CA MET A 1 -9.10 27.40 6.95
C MET A 1 -8.92 26.05 6.27
N GLY A 2 -9.90 25.14 6.24
CA GLY A 2 -9.71 23.79 5.65
C GLY A 2 -9.55 23.71 4.13
N ARG A 3 -10.18 24.59 3.35
CA ARG A 3 -10.09 24.54 1.87
C ARG A 3 -8.77 25.08 1.32
N GLU A 4 -8.19 26.04 1.96
CA GLU A 4 -6.90 26.62 1.53
C GLU A 4 -5.72 25.70 1.84
N VAL A 5 -5.78 24.98 2.97
CA VAL A 5 -4.76 23.97 3.31
C VAL A 5 -4.84 22.76 2.37
N ALA A 6 -6.05 22.33 1.97
CA ALA A 6 -6.22 21.25 0.99
C ALA A 6 -5.70 21.66 -0.41
N LEU A 7 -5.95 22.92 -0.83
CA LEU A 7 -5.42 23.44 -2.09
C LEU A 7 -3.89 23.61 -2.05
N LEU A 8 -3.32 24.03 -0.91
CA LEU A 8 -1.88 24.16 -0.72
C LEU A 8 -1.19 22.80 -0.72
N VAL A 9 -1.80 21.77 -0.14
CA VAL A 9 -1.27 20.40 -0.17
C VAL A 9 -1.34 19.83 -1.60
N VAL A 10 -2.44 20.06 -2.32
CA VAL A 10 -2.57 19.67 -3.74
C VAL A 10 -1.61 20.46 -4.62
N ALA A 11 -1.42 21.76 -4.38
CA ALA A 11 -0.48 22.60 -5.13
C ALA A 11 0.99 22.30 -4.77
N ALA A 12 1.29 21.96 -3.52
CA ALA A 12 2.63 21.52 -3.11
C ALA A 12 2.99 20.14 -3.72
N VAL A 13 2.02 19.24 -3.85
CA VAL A 13 2.21 17.97 -4.57
C VAL A 13 2.35 18.20 -6.08
N ALA A 14 1.70 19.23 -6.64
CA ALA A 14 1.81 19.58 -8.06
C ALA A 14 3.06 20.41 -8.38
N GLY A 15 3.68 21.08 -7.40
CA GLY A 15 4.83 21.97 -7.59
C GLY A 15 6.19 21.36 -7.26
N VAL A 16 6.23 20.21 -6.62
CA VAL A 16 7.44 19.42 -6.38
C VAL A 16 7.35 18.18 -7.27
N ALA A 17 7.68 18.35 -8.53
CA ALA A 17 8.04 17.20 -9.37
C ALA A 17 9.41 16.69 -8.88
N PRO A 18 9.73 15.43 -9.00
CA PRO A 18 8.88 14.27 -9.19
C PRO A 18 9.04 13.24 -8.07
N VAL A 19 8.00 12.49 -7.81
CA VAL A 19 8.00 11.06 -7.59
C VAL A 19 8.02 10.51 -6.22
N ALA A 20 6.99 9.75 -5.97
CA ALA A 20 7.07 8.72 -4.96
C ALA A 20 5.95 7.67 -5.06
N ARG A 21 6.12 6.45 -4.59
CA ARG A 21 5.25 5.27 -4.79
C ARG A 21 4.87 4.59 -3.50
N ALA A 22 3.67 4.03 -3.42
CA ALA A 22 3.09 3.50 -2.21
C ALA A 22 3.10 1.97 -2.12
N GLN A 23 4.26 1.35 -2.35
CA GLN A 23 4.54 -0.07 -2.07
C GLN A 23 6.00 -0.20 -1.69
N ALA A 24 6.27 -0.19 -0.41
CA ALA A 24 7.64 -0.15 0.11
C ALA A 24 8.53 -1.31 -0.38
N THR A 25 7.95 -2.47 -0.67
CA THR A 25 8.68 -3.66 -1.10
C THR A 25 8.54 -4.00 -2.58
N GLY A 26 7.76 -3.22 -3.33
CA GLY A 26 7.48 -3.48 -4.74
C GLY A 26 6.49 -4.62 -5.01
N MET A 27 5.84 -5.16 -3.97
CA MET A 27 4.79 -6.17 -4.15
C MET A 27 3.42 -5.53 -4.39
N PRO A 28 2.48 -6.15 -5.17
CA PRO A 28 1.17 -5.58 -5.49
C PRO A 28 0.18 -5.65 -4.31
N SER A 29 0.59 -5.21 -3.15
CA SER A 29 -0.14 -5.27 -1.89
C SER A 29 -0.49 -3.88 -1.38
N PHE A 30 -1.70 -3.42 -1.64
CA PHE A 30 -2.21 -2.09 -1.32
C PHE A 30 -3.03 -2.10 -0.02
N ASN A 31 -3.35 -0.94 0.51
CA ASN A 31 -4.05 -0.81 1.79
C ASN A 31 -5.19 0.18 1.72
N ALA A 32 -6.31 -0.14 2.37
CA ALA A 32 -7.42 0.78 2.56
C ALA A 32 -6.99 2.05 3.32
N PRO A 33 -7.72 3.17 3.20
CA PRO A 33 -7.47 4.37 4.00
C PRO A 33 -7.50 4.05 5.49
N TYR A 34 -6.53 4.56 6.23
CA TYR A 34 -6.37 4.32 7.67
C TYR A 34 -7.65 4.52 8.48
N ARG A 35 -8.44 5.52 8.13
CA ARG A 35 -9.67 5.87 8.87
C ARG A 35 -10.70 4.73 8.93
N ALA A 36 -10.64 3.79 8.01
CA ALA A 36 -11.61 2.71 7.97
C ALA A 36 -11.52 1.80 9.20
N PHE A 37 -10.30 1.51 9.67
CA PHE A 37 -10.03 0.70 10.87
C PHE A 37 -8.88 1.35 11.67
N GLN A 38 -9.22 2.09 12.69
CA GLN A 38 -8.26 2.86 13.50
C GLN A 38 -7.59 1.97 14.57
N ARG A 39 -6.85 0.95 14.17
CA ARG A 39 -6.18 0.01 15.06
C ARG A 39 -4.84 -0.41 14.47
N SER A 40 -3.94 -0.86 15.35
CA SER A 40 -2.71 -1.50 14.96
C SER A 40 -2.98 -2.85 14.30
N GLU A 41 -2.11 -3.25 13.39
CA GLU A 41 -2.29 -4.41 12.54
C GLU A 41 -1.03 -5.28 12.52
N LEU A 42 -1.21 -6.60 12.59
CA LEU A 42 -0.19 -7.60 12.28
C LEU A 42 -0.74 -8.48 11.16
N GLY A 43 -0.06 -8.57 10.04
CA GLY A 43 -0.55 -9.27 8.85
C GLY A 43 0.47 -10.19 8.20
N ALA A 44 -0.07 -11.20 7.52
CA ALA A 44 0.65 -12.04 6.58
C ALA A 44 0.07 -11.80 5.18
N VAL A 45 0.94 -11.57 4.20
CA VAL A 45 0.58 -11.19 2.83
C VAL A 45 1.19 -12.17 1.85
N PHE A 46 0.38 -12.69 0.94
CA PHE A 46 0.82 -13.44 -0.23
C PHE A 46 0.59 -12.59 -1.48
N SER A 47 1.60 -12.47 -2.32
CA SER A 47 1.58 -11.66 -3.53
C SER A 47 1.96 -12.47 -4.75
N PHE A 48 1.27 -12.23 -5.86
CA PHE A 48 1.46 -12.87 -7.15
C PHE A 48 1.63 -11.76 -8.22
N PRO A 49 2.86 -11.26 -8.43
CA PRO A 49 3.14 -10.24 -9.44
C PRO A 49 2.92 -10.76 -10.86
N ASP A 50 2.51 -9.89 -11.79
CA ASP A 50 2.27 -10.25 -13.20
C ASP A 50 3.54 -10.76 -13.91
N GLY A 51 4.73 -10.37 -13.44
CA GLY A 51 6.01 -10.92 -13.91
C GLY A 51 6.26 -12.38 -13.50
N GLY A 52 5.33 -12.99 -12.79
CA GLY A 52 5.44 -14.34 -12.22
C GLY A 52 6.19 -14.35 -10.86
N GLY A 53 6.22 -15.54 -10.28
CA GLY A 53 6.79 -15.73 -8.92
C GLY A 53 5.78 -15.53 -7.80
N THR A 54 6.23 -15.72 -6.57
CA THR A 54 5.40 -15.62 -5.37
C THR A 54 6.12 -14.85 -4.29
N GLY A 55 5.45 -13.87 -3.69
CA GLY A 55 5.93 -13.13 -2.53
C GLY A 55 5.19 -13.55 -1.27
N PHE A 56 5.92 -13.66 -0.17
CA PHE A 56 5.37 -13.80 1.17
C PHE A 56 5.97 -12.75 2.08
N GLU A 57 5.13 -11.96 2.76
CA GLU A 57 5.56 -10.89 3.65
C GLU A 57 4.80 -10.92 4.96
N GLY A 58 5.51 -10.66 6.07
CA GLY A 58 4.93 -10.20 7.31
C GLY A 58 4.86 -8.68 7.33
N ALA A 59 3.79 -8.13 7.87
CA ALA A 59 3.62 -6.69 8.02
C ALA A 59 3.10 -6.35 9.42
N TYR A 60 3.73 -5.40 10.07
CA TYR A 60 3.25 -4.81 11.31
C TYR A 60 2.98 -3.32 11.11
N ARG A 61 1.88 -2.82 11.65
CA ARG A 61 1.51 -1.41 11.55
C ARG A 61 1.02 -0.91 12.89
N TYR A 62 1.62 0.15 13.37
CA TYR A 62 1.24 0.85 14.57
C TYR A 62 0.40 2.07 14.23
N ALA A 63 -0.80 2.13 14.80
CA ALA A 63 -1.75 3.23 14.60
C ALA A 63 -1.63 4.28 15.70
N SER A 64 -1.51 5.55 15.34
CA SER A 64 -1.43 6.67 16.26
C SER A 64 -2.22 7.88 15.73
N GLY A 65 -3.47 8.01 16.15
CA GLY A 65 -4.33 9.13 15.76
C GLY A 65 -4.66 9.16 14.26
N THR A 66 -4.09 10.11 13.52
CA THR A 66 -4.25 10.25 12.07
C THR A 66 -3.12 9.62 11.27
N LEU A 67 -2.01 9.32 11.94
CA LEU A 67 -0.82 8.70 11.39
C LEU A 67 -0.79 7.21 11.74
N ASP A 68 -0.38 6.38 10.81
CA ASP A 68 0.13 5.06 11.12
C ASP A 68 1.50 4.84 10.45
N VAL A 69 2.33 4.06 11.12
CA VAL A 69 3.65 3.66 10.63
C VAL A 69 3.76 2.14 10.66
N GLY A 70 4.39 1.59 9.66
CA GLY A 70 4.48 0.14 9.50
C GLY A 70 5.84 -0.32 9.04
N LEU A 71 6.14 -1.55 9.41
CA LEU A 71 7.27 -2.34 8.94
C LEU A 71 6.70 -3.49 8.11
N ARG A 72 7.38 -3.84 7.03
CA ARG A 72 7.11 -5.09 6.34
C ARG A 72 8.42 -5.75 5.91
N GLY A 73 8.41 -7.07 5.87
CA GLY A 73 9.55 -7.85 5.44
C GLY A 73 9.14 -9.23 5.02
N GLY A 74 9.91 -9.84 4.13
CA GLY A 74 9.56 -11.14 3.58
C GLY A 74 10.53 -11.62 2.53
N ILE A 75 10.04 -12.53 1.71
CA ILE A 75 10.77 -13.12 0.60
C ILE A 75 9.93 -13.09 -0.67
N PHE A 76 10.58 -12.90 -1.79
CA PHE A 76 10.00 -13.06 -3.11
C PHE A 76 10.80 -14.11 -3.86
N ASP A 77 10.11 -15.08 -4.43
CA ASP A 77 10.69 -16.12 -5.29
C ASP A 77 10.34 -15.79 -6.75
N PRO A 78 11.25 -15.19 -7.51
CA PRO A 78 11.02 -14.83 -8.90
C PRO A 78 11.11 -16.09 -9.82
N PRO A 79 10.35 -16.13 -10.91
CA PRO A 79 10.32 -17.29 -11.78
C PRO A 79 11.69 -17.55 -12.42
N GLY A 80 12.14 -18.80 -12.38
CA GLY A 80 13.35 -19.26 -13.07
C GLY A 80 14.69 -18.76 -12.53
N SER A 81 14.71 -17.94 -11.48
CA SER A 81 15.97 -17.37 -10.98
C SER A 81 16.77 -18.30 -10.07
N GLY A 82 16.09 -19.24 -9.40
CA GLY A 82 16.68 -20.10 -8.36
C GLY A 82 17.21 -19.31 -7.14
N LYS A 83 16.96 -18.01 -7.05
CA LYS A 83 17.42 -17.14 -5.96
C LYS A 83 16.26 -16.33 -5.42
N ALA A 84 15.94 -16.52 -4.14
CA ALA A 84 14.97 -15.70 -3.44
C ALA A 84 15.50 -14.28 -3.22
N VAL A 85 14.60 -13.30 -3.29
CA VAL A 85 14.84 -11.89 -2.97
C VAL A 85 14.32 -11.62 -1.55
N LEU A 86 15.18 -11.13 -0.68
CA LEU A 86 14.77 -10.67 0.64
C LEU A 86 14.11 -9.29 0.49
N LEU A 87 12.93 -9.12 1.06
CA LEU A 87 12.16 -7.88 1.04
C LEU A 87 12.18 -7.22 2.42
N ALA A 88 12.40 -5.91 2.46
CA ALA A 88 12.28 -5.12 3.67
C ALA A 88 11.74 -3.73 3.33
N GLY A 89 10.85 -3.18 4.14
CA GLY A 89 10.26 -1.87 3.88
C GLY A 89 9.63 -1.23 5.12
N LEU A 90 9.55 0.10 5.04
CA LEU A 90 8.86 0.99 5.96
C LEU A 90 7.72 1.65 5.22
N GLU A 91 6.59 1.83 5.89
CA GLU A 91 5.42 2.53 5.36
C GLU A 91 4.91 3.52 6.40
N ALA A 92 4.38 4.64 5.95
CA ALA A 92 3.62 5.56 6.77
C ALA A 92 2.36 5.99 6.01
N ARG A 93 1.25 6.14 6.72
CA ARG A 93 0.01 6.69 6.16
C ARG A 93 -0.48 7.83 7.04
N GLU A 94 -0.84 8.93 6.41
CA GLU A 94 -1.43 10.08 7.10
C GLU A 94 -2.83 10.34 6.53
N ARG A 95 -3.82 10.35 7.41
CA ARG A 95 -5.19 10.67 7.03
C ARG A 95 -5.32 12.14 6.69
N VAL A 96 -5.61 12.44 5.42
CA VAL A 96 -5.73 13.80 4.90
C VAL A 96 -7.16 14.16 4.50
N ILE A 97 -8.01 13.17 4.23
CA ILE A 97 -9.40 13.37 3.84
C ILE A 97 -10.32 12.61 4.79
N THR A 98 -11.32 13.30 5.30
CA THR A 98 -12.43 12.72 6.04
C THR A 98 -13.68 12.85 5.17
N HIS A 99 -14.41 11.77 4.98
CA HIS A 99 -15.65 11.80 4.20
C HIS A 99 -16.67 12.83 4.73
N THR A 100 -17.35 13.46 3.81
CA THR A 100 -18.46 14.39 4.05
C THR A 100 -19.66 13.95 3.22
N ILE A 101 -20.77 14.71 3.29
CA ILE A 101 -21.92 14.48 2.41
C ILE A 101 -21.53 14.73 0.95
N ASP A 102 -20.74 15.78 0.70
CA ASP A 102 -20.34 16.19 -0.66
C ASP A 102 -19.21 15.34 -1.22
N PHE A 103 -18.36 14.78 -0.37
CA PHE A 103 -17.27 13.90 -0.76
C PHE A 103 -17.29 12.62 0.10
N PRO A 104 -17.87 11.53 -0.42
CA PRO A 104 -18.20 10.35 0.38
C PRO A 104 -17.02 9.38 0.63
N LEU A 105 -15.78 9.77 0.40
CA LEU A 105 -14.60 8.94 0.61
C LEU A 105 -13.70 9.46 1.73
N ASP A 106 -13.13 8.55 2.49
CA ASP A 106 -11.97 8.82 3.34
C ASP A 106 -10.70 8.70 2.50
N GLY A 107 -9.66 9.47 2.83
CA GLY A 107 -8.40 9.44 2.11
C GLY A 107 -7.19 9.53 3.03
N ALA A 108 -6.17 8.76 2.68
CA ALA A 108 -4.87 8.78 3.34
C ALA A 108 -3.74 8.91 2.32
N LEU A 109 -2.81 9.83 2.58
CA LEU A 109 -1.51 9.81 1.92
C LEU A 109 -0.73 8.61 2.42
N VAL A 110 -0.07 7.91 1.51
CA VAL A 110 0.72 6.72 1.80
C VAL A 110 2.14 6.95 1.31
N PHE A 111 3.10 6.75 2.20
CA PHE A 111 4.53 6.90 1.92
C PHE A 111 5.23 5.59 2.24
N GLY A 112 6.29 5.27 1.50
CA GLY A 112 7.09 4.11 1.80
C GLY A 112 8.52 4.23 1.34
N ALA A 113 9.36 3.40 1.92
CA ALA A 113 10.73 3.16 1.46
C ALA A 113 11.08 1.70 1.75
N GLY A 114 11.69 1.02 0.81
CA GLY A 114 12.09 -0.36 1.01
C GLY A 114 13.02 -0.88 -0.06
N ALA A 115 13.47 -2.09 0.14
CA ALA A 115 14.44 -2.73 -0.72
C ALA A 115 14.13 -4.21 -0.94
N GLY A 116 14.45 -4.67 -2.15
CA GLY A 116 14.65 -6.07 -2.48
C GLY A 116 16.13 -6.38 -2.56
N LEU A 117 16.59 -7.35 -1.80
CA LEU A 117 18.00 -7.75 -1.71
C LEU A 117 18.18 -9.15 -2.28
N VAL A 118 19.09 -9.31 -3.19
CA VAL A 118 19.45 -10.60 -3.79
C VAL A 118 20.98 -10.71 -3.89
N SER A 119 21.50 -11.92 -3.91
CA SER A 119 22.96 -12.13 -4.09
C SER A 119 23.45 -11.45 -5.38
N GLY A 120 24.28 -10.42 -5.23
CA GLY A 120 24.85 -9.63 -6.32
C GLY A 120 24.06 -8.39 -6.73
N GLY A 121 23.00 -8.02 -6.02
CA GLY A 121 22.26 -6.80 -6.33
C GLY A 121 21.19 -6.39 -5.32
N SER A 122 20.70 -5.18 -5.48
CA SER A 122 19.61 -4.65 -4.69
C SER A 122 18.68 -3.79 -5.56
N THR A 123 17.44 -3.70 -5.16
CA THR A 123 16.47 -2.77 -5.75
C THR A 123 15.88 -1.93 -4.62
N LEU A 124 15.90 -0.63 -4.78
CA LEU A 124 15.28 0.34 -3.87
C LEU A 124 13.93 0.75 -4.42
N PHE A 125 12.96 0.86 -3.53
CA PHE A 125 11.61 1.35 -3.82
C PHE A 125 11.29 2.52 -2.88
N VAL A 126 10.84 3.64 -3.43
CA VAL A 126 10.41 4.81 -2.63
C VAL A 126 9.04 5.26 -3.11
N PRO A 127 7.97 4.76 -2.54
CA PRO A 127 6.59 4.98 -2.96
C PRO A 127 5.84 6.09 -2.22
N VAL A 128 4.96 6.85 -2.93
CA VAL A 128 3.89 7.71 -2.38
C VAL A 128 2.60 7.52 -3.17
N GLY A 129 1.48 7.47 -2.51
CA GLY A 129 0.17 7.33 -3.12
C GLY A 129 -0.92 8.00 -2.30
N LEU A 130 -2.12 7.99 -2.84
CA LEU A 130 -3.33 8.44 -2.16
C LEU A 130 -4.32 7.28 -2.13
N SER A 131 -4.51 6.69 -0.96
CA SER A 131 -5.54 5.66 -0.78
C SER A 131 -6.88 6.33 -0.52
N LEU A 132 -7.89 6.02 -1.32
CA LEU A 132 -9.26 6.52 -1.23
C LEU A 132 -10.23 5.36 -1.07
N GLY A 133 -11.08 5.39 -0.06
CA GLY A 133 -12.06 4.34 0.17
C GLY A 133 -13.03 4.69 1.29
N ARG A 134 -14.04 3.86 1.47
CA ARG A 134 -15.01 4.06 2.55
C ARG A 134 -15.52 2.73 3.07
N ARG A 135 -15.73 2.66 4.38
CA ARG A 135 -16.39 1.52 5.00
C ARG A 135 -17.86 1.44 4.55
N VAL A 136 -18.23 0.28 4.09
CA VAL A 136 -19.60 -0.09 3.76
C VAL A 136 -20.03 -1.22 4.70
N ASN A 137 -21.21 -1.08 5.29
CA ASN A 137 -21.83 -2.10 6.12
C ASN A 137 -23.07 -2.60 5.36
N PRO A 138 -22.99 -3.71 4.62
CA PRO A 138 -24.15 -4.23 3.88
C PRO A 138 -25.29 -4.59 4.83
N GLN A 139 -26.52 -4.28 4.44
CA GLN A 139 -27.70 -4.60 5.26
C GLN A 139 -27.80 -6.12 5.45
N GLY A 140 -28.00 -6.57 6.70
CA GLY A 140 -28.11 -7.97 7.04
C GLY A 140 -26.79 -8.74 7.07
N ALA A 141 -25.65 -8.13 6.76
CA ALA A 141 -24.35 -8.77 6.86
C ALA A 141 -23.68 -8.46 8.21
N THR A 142 -22.98 -9.45 8.74
CA THR A 142 -22.15 -9.31 9.95
C THR A 142 -20.75 -8.78 9.65
N ILE A 143 -20.39 -8.69 8.37
CA ILE A 143 -19.10 -8.21 7.91
C ILE A 143 -19.19 -6.76 7.42
N SER A 144 -18.13 -5.97 7.65
CA SER A 144 -17.95 -4.68 6.99
C SER A 144 -16.87 -4.78 5.92
N ILE A 145 -17.02 -4.01 4.85
CA ILE A 145 -16.11 -4.02 3.70
C ILE A 145 -15.59 -2.59 3.53
N VAL A 146 -14.32 -2.46 3.19
CA VAL A 146 -13.71 -1.20 2.79
C VAL A 146 -13.12 -1.33 1.39
N PRO A 147 -13.93 -1.14 0.34
CA PRO A 147 -13.39 -1.00 -1.01
C PRO A 147 -12.53 0.25 -1.09
N TYR A 148 -11.44 0.19 -1.85
CA TYR A 148 -10.53 1.32 -2.02
C TYR A 148 -9.84 1.30 -3.37
N VAL A 149 -9.35 2.48 -3.75
CA VAL A 149 -8.45 2.69 -4.87
C VAL A 149 -7.22 3.45 -4.37
N GLN A 150 -6.07 3.21 -5.00
CA GLN A 150 -4.82 3.83 -4.59
C GLN A 150 -3.94 4.16 -5.81
N PRO A 151 -4.17 5.33 -6.45
CA PRO A 151 -3.19 5.86 -7.39
C PRO A 151 -1.85 6.05 -6.67
N THR A 152 -0.79 5.66 -7.35
CA THR A 152 0.53 5.50 -6.78
C THR A 152 1.59 5.89 -7.79
N VAL A 153 2.57 6.65 -7.36
CA VAL A 153 3.76 7.00 -8.15
C VAL A 153 4.99 6.64 -7.33
N GLY A 154 6.12 6.27 -7.94
CA GLY A 154 7.30 6.02 -7.16
C GLY A 154 8.60 5.85 -7.91
N PHE A 155 9.71 5.98 -7.21
CA PHE A 155 11.07 5.83 -7.70
C PHE A 155 11.58 4.40 -7.49
N VAL A 156 12.11 3.77 -8.53
CA VAL A 156 12.83 2.48 -8.46
C VAL A 156 14.24 2.69 -8.94
N ALA A 157 15.19 2.28 -8.11
CA ALA A 157 16.59 2.22 -8.46
C ALA A 157 17.11 0.80 -8.16
N GLY A 158 18.07 0.33 -8.92
CA GLY A 158 18.64 -1.00 -8.69
C GLY A 158 20.05 -1.11 -9.20
N SER A 159 20.80 -2.06 -8.65
CA SER A 159 22.15 -2.36 -9.09
C SER A 159 22.15 -2.74 -10.57
N GLY A 160 22.91 -2.03 -11.39
CA GLY A 160 23.03 -2.29 -12.84
C GLY A 160 21.80 -1.91 -13.67
N ARG A 161 20.86 -1.13 -13.11
CA ARG A 161 19.66 -0.65 -13.83
C ARG A 161 19.56 0.87 -13.75
N THR A 162 19.07 1.49 -14.81
CA THR A 162 18.71 2.91 -14.79
C THR A 162 17.53 3.10 -13.82
N SER A 163 17.66 4.08 -12.95
CA SER A 163 16.54 4.48 -12.08
C SER A 163 15.40 5.02 -12.92
N ALA A 164 14.18 4.70 -12.52
CA ALA A 164 12.99 5.08 -13.26
C ALA A 164 11.84 5.44 -12.32
N LEU A 165 10.99 6.31 -12.85
CA LEU A 165 9.67 6.57 -12.35
C LEU A 165 8.69 5.56 -12.90
N LYS A 166 7.77 5.09 -12.06
CA LYS A 166 6.77 4.10 -12.41
C LYS A 166 5.40 4.50 -11.86
N PHE A 167 4.34 4.31 -12.56
CA PHE A 167 2.99 4.60 -12.14
C PHE A 167 2.26 3.29 -11.84
N GLY A 168 1.51 3.28 -10.75
CA GLY A 168 0.66 2.18 -10.37
C GLY A 168 -0.72 2.67 -9.93
N PHE A 169 -1.70 1.82 -10.11
CA PHE A 169 -3.06 2.03 -9.64
C PHE A 169 -3.51 0.78 -8.88
N GLY A 170 -3.58 0.91 -7.57
CA GLY A 170 -4.07 -0.15 -6.71
C GLY A 170 -5.59 -0.13 -6.60
N VAL A 171 -6.18 -1.30 -6.57
CA VAL A 171 -7.59 -1.52 -6.22
C VAL A 171 -7.66 -2.64 -5.19
N GLY A 172 -8.64 -2.59 -4.31
CA GLY A 172 -8.78 -3.65 -3.34
C GLY A 172 -9.97 -3.49 -2.40
N ALA A 173 -10.06 -4.43 -1.48
CA ALA A 173 -11.03 -4.37 -0.41
C ALA A 173 -10.49 -5.05 0.85
N ASP A 174 -10.75 -4.43 1.99
CA ASP A 174 -10.56 -5.01 3.32
C ASP A 174 -11.92 -5.53 3.83
N PHE A 175 -11.96 -6.77 4.25
CA PHE A 175 -13.14 -7.45 4.78
C PHE A 175 -12.95 -7.70 6.27
N ARG A 176 -13.71 -7.05 7.11
CA ARG A 176 -13.72 -7.34 8.54
C ARG A 176 -14.52 -8.60 8.82
N LEU A 177 -13.82 -9.71 9.07
CA LEU A 177 -14.41 -11.01 9.34
C LEU A 177 -14.82 -11.17 10.81
N SER A 178 -14.08 -10.53 11.72
CA SER A 178 -14.37 -10.54 13.16
C SER A 178 -13.88 -9.23 13.83
N ARG A 179 -13.93 -9.18 15.15
CA ARG A 179 -13.42 -8.03 15.91
C ARG A 179 -11.90 -7.85 15.82
N VAL A 180 -11.18 -8.92 15.49
CA VAL A 180 -9.72 -8.98 15.50
C VAL A 180 -9.11 -9.54 14.22
N LEU A 181 -9.92 -9.92 13.23
CA LEU A 181 -9.44 -10.54 12.00
C LEU A 181 -10.06 -9.85 10.79
N ASP A 182 -9.21 -9.33 9.93
CA ASP A 182 -9.56 -8.80 8.63
C ASP A 182 -8.91 -9.67 7.53
N ALA A 183 -9.61 -9.89 6.42
CA ALA A 183 -9.02 -10.38 5.18
C ALA A 183 -8.85 -9.20 4.23
N ARG A 184 -7.78 -9.19 3.46
CA ARG A 184 -7.48 -8.15 2.49
C ARG A 184 -7.23 -8.77 1.14
N VAL A 185 -7.81 -8.18 0.09
CA VAL A 185 -7.52 -8.53 -1.30
C VAL A 185 -7.16 -7.26 -2.02
N SER A 186 -6.08 -7.29 -2.79
CA SER A 186 -5.71 -6.15 -3.61
C SER A 186 -5.13 -6.59 -4.95
N GLY A 187 -5.24 -5.70 -5.93
CA GLY A 187 -4.64 -5.85 -7.24
C GLY A 187 -4.01 -4.54 -7.67
N GLY A 188 -2.96 -4.62 -8.46
CA GLY A 188 -2.25 -3.50 -9.04
C GLY A 188 -2.24 -3.53 -10.54
N LEU A 189 -2.43 -2.36 -11.14
CA LEU A 189 -2.37 -2.10 -12.58
C LEU A 189 -1.30 -1.03 -12.84
N GLY A 190 -0.75 -1.00 -14.06
CA GLY A 190 0.24 0.00 -14.46
C GLY A 190 1.62 -0.58 -14.69
N ASP A 191 2.66 0.08 -14.19
CA ASP A 191 4.05 -0.32 -14.40
C ASP A 191 4.51 -1.40 -13.40
N HIS A 192 5.34 -2.36 -13.88
CA HIS A 192 6.07 -3.23 -12.97
C HIS A 192 6.99 -2.42 -12.01
N PRO A 193 7.11 -2.85 -10.75
CA PRO A 193 6.72 -4.15 -10.19
C PRO A 193 5.33 -4.17 -9.50
N PHE A 194 4.50 -3.15 -9.63
CA PHE A 194 3.25 -3.01 -8.85
C PHE A 194 2.04 -3.74 -9.43
N THR A 195 2.21 -4.41 -10.55
CA THR A 195 1.15 -5.16 -11.21
C THR A 195 1.05 -6.58 -10.67
N GLY A 196 -0.18 -7.08 -10.57
CA GLY A 196 -0.48 -8.39 -10.02
C GLY A 196 -1.53 -8.34 -8.93
N VAL A 197 -1.64 -9.41 -8.15
CA VAL A 197 -2.63 -9.53 -7.09
C VAL A 197 -2.00 -9.94 -5.76
N SER A 198 -2.66 -9.61 -4.65
CA SER A 198 -2.29 -10.10 -3.33
C SER A 198 -3.49 -10.41 -2.47
N ILE A 199 -3.29 -11.33 -1.53
CA ILE A 199 -4.22 -11.65 -0.45
C ILE A 199 -3.50 -11.56 0.88
N ALA A 200 -4.20 -11.13 1.91
CA ALA A 200 -3.64 -11.04 3.26
C ALA A 200 -4.65 -11.42 4.33
N ALA A 201 -4.14 -11.99 5.40
CA ALA A 201 -4.83 -12.11 6.68
C ALA A 201 -4.22 -11.12 7.65
N VAL A 202 -5.03 -10.32 8.32
CA VAL A 202 -4.60 -9.21 9.17
C VAL A 202 -5.27 -9.33 10.52
N TRP A 203 -4.46 -9.46 11.55
CA TRP A 203 -4.91 -9.39 12.93
C TRP A 203 -4.85 -7.95 13.40
N VAL A 204 -5.98 -7.47 13.94
CA VAL A 204 -6.21 -6.08 14.36
C VAL A 204 -6.32 -6.03 15.88
N HIS A 205 -5.57 -5.17 16.53
CA HIS A 205 -5.51 -5.06 18.00
C HIS A 205 -5.39 -3.61 18.51
#